data_abc4c4978bba7dbf38d8b3c224458704
#
_entry.id   abc4c4978bba7dbf38d8b3c224458704
#
_cell.length_a   1.000
_cell.length_b   1.000
_cell.length_c   1.000
_cell.angle_alpha   90.00
_cell.angle_beta   90.00
_cell.angle_gamma   90.00
#
_symmetry.space_group_name_H-M   'P 1'
#
loop_
_entity.id
_entity.type
_entity.pdbx_description
1 polymer ?
#
loop_
_entity_poly.entity_id
_entity_poly.type
_entity_poly.pdbx_seq_one_letter_code
_entity_poly.pdbx_strand_id
1 'polypeptide(L)'
;MATQKQQGIKKRLTKGFTKVAVIGAVAAIIGIGALLIAAAQYEKALNRYGFTQGDIGKAMTAFSESRSALRAVVGYDDEAVIEKQTALHDQKKEAFETYMDELSRTLKFSEGREAYNAVLTELDGYWELDARILELATSDDADGYLEAQELDTTDLTAQYEQIYAEFVELMNLCVQKGDRAEADLRAMERNMLLVILAIVVVSFWSSVILGRKMAQDIEKPMIALADRLQTFAQGDLNSAFPECATEDEISYMIQVAKGMASDLDMIITDAGELLGQMAEGNYAIGTKIEDKYVGQFVALKDAMRKMNRQMNGTLQQVEEAAKQVSAGAENLAESAQSLAEGATDQAGSVEELTATITNIADAVNRTAG
;
A
#
# COMPACT_ATOMS: atom_id res chain seq x y z
N MET A 1 3.32 34.21 -6.64
CA MET A 1 4.11 33.00 -6.39
C MET A 1 3.20 31.80 -6.57
N ALA A 2 3.51 30.97 -7.56
CA ALA A 2 2.66 29.83 -7.92
C ALA A 2 2.61 28.81 -6.79
N THR A 3 1.41 28.49 -6.33
CA THR A 3 1.13 27.41 -5.39
C THR A 3 1.54 26.08 -6.05
N GLN A 4 2.80 25.71 -5.92
CA GLN A 4 3.28 24.39 -6.26
C GLN A 4 2.49 23.40 -5.38
N LYS A 5 1.73 22.51 -6.01
CA LYS A 5 0.85 21.53 -5.37
C LYS A 5 1.73 20.61 -4.50
N GLN A 6 1.91 20.97 -3.23
CA GLN A 6 2.53 20.09 -2.22
C GLN A 6 1.81 18.74 -2.26
N GLN A 7 2.53 17.69 -2.65
CA GLN A 7 2.01 16.34 -2.54
C GLN A 7 2.18 15.86 -1.09
N GLY A 8 1.25 16.26 -0.24
CA GLY A 8 1.26 15.90 1.17
C GLY A 8 1.47 14.40 1.43
N ILE A 9 2.02 14.05 2.58
CA ILE A 9 2.27 12.68 3.06
C ILE A 9 1.02 11.83 2.86
N LYS A 10 -0.18 12.36 3.20
CA LYS A 10 -1.47 11.71 2.98
C LYS A 10 -1.65 11.27 1.52
N LYS A 11 -1.33 12.13 0.55
CA LYS A 11 -1.52 11.83 -0.87
C LYS A 11 -0.51 10.78 -1.37
N ARG A 12 0.72 10.81 -0.87
CA ARG A 12 1.75 9.79 -1.17
C ARG A 12 1.37 8.43 -0.62
N LEU A 13 0.94 8.37 0.66
CA LEU A 13 0.44 7.16 1.31
C LEU A 13 -0.78 6.60 0.55
N THR A 14 -1.78 7.44 0.28
CA THR A 14 -2.97 7.02 -0.47
C THR A 14 -2.61 6.46 -1.83
N LYS A 15 -1.74 7.13 -2.61
CA LYS A 15 -1.27 6.62 -3.91
C LYS A 15 -0.53 5.28 -3.77
N GLY A 16 0.28 5.10 -2.74
CA GLY A 16 1.00 3.86 -2.47
C GLY A 16 0.03 2.71 -2.17
N PHE A 17 -0.87 2.91 -1.22
CA PHE A 17 -1.89 1.90 -0.87
C PHE A 17 -2.83 1.60 -2.04
N THR A 18 -3.24 2.62 -2.81
CA THR A 18 -4.07 2.40 -4.01
C THR A 18 -3.35 1.53 -5.04
N LYS A 19 -2.05 1.73 -5.29
CA LYS A 19 -1.28 0.87 -6.19
C LYS A 19 -1.27 -0.58 -5.72
N VAL A 20 -1.01 -0.83 -4.43
CA VAL A 20 -1.04 -2.19 -3.85
C VAL A 20 -2.43 -2.80 -3.97
N ALA A 21 -3.48 -2.03 -3.66
CA ALA A 21 -4.87 -2.49 -3.77
C ALA A 21 -5.25 -2.83 -5.23
N VAL A 22 -4.83 -2.02 -6.20
CA VAL A 22 -5.07 -2.29 -7.63
C VAL A 22 -4.35 -3.56 -8.07
N ILE A 23 -3.09 -3.77 -7.68
CA ILE A 23 -2.36 -5.00 -8.01
C ILE A 23 -3.09 -6.22 -7.41
N GLY A 24 -3.54 -6.14 -6.17
CA GLY A 24 -4.32 -7.19 -5.51
C GLY A 24 -5.66 -7.46 -6.20
N ALA A 25 -6.38 -6.41 -6.60
CA ALA A 25 -7.65 -6.52 -7.31
C ALA A 25 -7.46 -7.17 -8.70
N VAL A 26 -6.43 -6.80 -9.45
CA VAL A 26 -6.10 -7.43 -10.74
C VAL A 26 -5.77 -8.90 -10.56
N ALA A 27 -4.99 -9.26 -9.53
CA ALA A 27 -4.69 -10.66 -9.21
C ALA A 27 -5.97 -11.48 -8.91
N ALA A 28 -6.89 -10.90 -8.13
CA ALA A 28 -8.17 -11.54 -7.81
C ALA A 28 -9.06 -11.74 -9.05
N ILE A 29 -9.15 -10.74 -9.93
CA ILE A 29 -9.91 -10.82 -11.19
C ILE A 29 -9.36 -11.93 -12.09
N ILE A 30 -8.03 -12.01 -12.23
CA ILE A 30 -7.37 -13.08 -13.00
C ILE A 30 -7.68 -14.46 -12.39
N GLY A 31 -7.61 -14.58 -11.05
CA GLY A 31 -7.93 -15.83 -10.34
C GLY A 31 -9.38 -16.27 -10.55
N ILE A 32 -10.33 -15.36 -10.44
CA ILE A 32 -11.75 -15.63 -10.71
C ILE A 32 -11.97 -16.03 -12.19
N GLY A 33 -11.36 -15.28 -13.11
CA GLY A 33 -11.44 -15.61 -14.55
C GLY A 33 -10.89 -17.00 -14.85
N ALA A 34 -9.75 -17.38 -14.28
CA ALA A 34 -9.18 -18.73 -14.42
C ALA A 34 -10.12 -19.82 -13.90
N LEU A 35 -10.75 -19.60 -12.74
CA LEU A 35 -11.71 -20.54 -12.16
C LEU A 35 -12.93 -20.75 -13.07
N LEU A 36 -13.50 -19.65 -13.60
CA LEU A 36 -14.65 -19.71 -14.50
C LEU A 36 -14.32 -20.44 -15.80
N ILE A 37 -13.13 -20.20 -16.37
CA ILE A 37 -12.67 -20.92 -17.57
C ILE A 37 -12.50 -22.41 -17.27
N ALA A 38 -11.88 -22.78 -16.14
CA ALA A 38 -11.71 -24.17 -15.74
C ALA A 38 -13.06 -24.85 -15.58
N ALA A 39 -14.01 -24.26 -14.85
CA ALA A 39 -15.36 -24.78 -14.66
C ALA A 39 -16.09 -25.04 -15.99
N ALA A 40 -16.04 -24.08 -16.91
CA ALA A 40 -16.67 -24.22 -18.23
C ALA A 40 -16.04 -25.34 -19.08
N GLN A 41 -14.72 -25.52 -18.98
CA GLN A 41 -14.04 -26.62 -19.69
C GLN A 41 -14.34 -27.99 -19.07
N TYR A 42 -14.43 -28.10 -17.75
CA TYR A 42 -14.87 -29.32 -17.07
C TYR A 42 -16.30 -29.71 -17.46
N GLU A 43 -17.22 -28.76 -17.43
CA GLU A 43 -18.60 -28.97 -17.86
C GLU A 43 -18.68 -29.47 -19.33
N LYS A 44 -17.90 -28.83 -20.21
CA LYS A 44 -17.82 -29.22 -21.61
C LYS A 44 -17.28 -30.65 -21.81
N ALA A 45 -16.22 -31.01 -21.06
CA ALA A 45 -15.63 -32.35 -21.12
C ALA A 45 -16.62 -33.43 -20.62
N LEU A 46 -17.28 -33.15 -19.49
CA LEU A 46 -18.28 -34.06 -18.91
C LEU A 46 -19.48 -34.27 -19.84
N ASN A 47 -20.06 -33.20 -20.37
CA ASN A 47 -21.18 -33.26 -21.28
C ASN A 47 -20.83 -33.92 -22.62
N ARG A 48 -19.62 -33.76 -23.13
CA ARG A 48 -19.20 -34.23 -24.43
C ARG A 48 -18.75 -35.68 -24.43
N TYR A 49 -18.17 -36.15 -23.34
CA TYR A 49 -17.55 -37.48 -23.25
C TYR A 49 -18.11 -38.31 -22.11
N GLY A 50 -18.27 -37.74 -20.90
CA GLY A 50 -18.70 -38.49 -19.73
C GLY A 50 -20.15 -38.98 -19.84
N PHE A 51 -21.12 -38.12 -20.12
CA PHE A 51 -22.52 -38.50 -20.28
C PHE A 51 -22.74 -39.35 -21.53
N THR A 52 -22.04 -39.07 -22.63
CA THR A 52 -22.09 -39.86 -23.85
C THR A 52 -21.69 -41.33 -23.62
N GLN A 53 -20.68 -41.61 -22.79
CA GLN A 53 -20.34 -43.00 -22.41
C GLN A 53 -21.49 -43.68 -21.66
N GLY A 54 -22.17 -42.95 -20.77
CA GLY A 54 -23.36 -43.46 -20.08
C GLY A 54 -24.51 -43.84 -21.04
N ASP A 55 -24.74 -42.99 -22.05
CA ASP A 55 -25.81 -43.24 -23.04
C ASP A 55 -25.47 -44.42 -23.97
N ILE A 56 -24.19 -44.55 -24.39
CA ILE A 56 -23.72 -45.74 -25.11
C ILE A 56 -23.95 -47.00 -24.27
N GLY A 57 -23.58 -46.97 -22.96
CA GLY A 57 -23.76 -48.09 -22.05
C GLY A 57 -25.23 -48.51 -21.89
N LYS A 58 -26.16 -47.55 -21.82
CA LYS A 58 -27.61 -47.81 -21.76
C LYS A 58 -28.10 -48.44 -23.05
N ALA A 59 -27.69 -47.92 -24.22
CA ALA A 59 -28.04 -48.46 -25.52
C ALA A 59 -27.53 -49.91 -25.66
N MET A 60 -26.26 -50.16 -25.35
CA MET A 60 -25.69 -51.54 -25.38
C MET A 60 -26.44 -52.50 -24.45
N THR A 61 -26.81 -52.03 -23.26
CA THR A 61 -27.56 -52.86 -22.29
C THR A 61 -28.93 -53.18 -22.82
N ALA A 62 -29.69 -52.20 -23.33
CA ALA A 62 -31.02 -52.41 -23.88
C ALA A 62 -30.97 -53.31 -25.10
N PHE A 63 -29.98 -53.15 -25.99
CA PHE A 63 -29.74 -54.03 -27.13
C PHE A 63 -29.47 -55.48 -26.72
N SER A 64 -28.61 -55.68 -25.73
CA SER A 64 -28.30 -57.01 -25.19
C SER A 64 -29.52 -57.69 -24.50
N GLU A 65 -30.33 -56.89 -23.78
CA GLU A 65 -31.56 -57.39 -23.14
C GLU A 65 -32.65 -57.75 -24.13
N SER A 66 -32.83 -56.93 -25.21
CA SER A 66 -33.73 -57.27 -26.32
C SER A 66 -33.31 -58.59 -26.97
N ARG A 67 -32.03 -58.75 -27.31
CA ARG A 67 -31.46 -59.98 -27.84
C ARG A 67 -31.69 -61.19 -26.93
N SER A 68 -31.48 -60.98 -25.59
CA SER A 68 -31.67 -62.03 -24.58
C SER A 68 -33.15 -62.48 -24.50
N ALA A 69 -34.06 -61.51 -24.61
CA ALA A 69 -35.49 -61.79 -24.61
C ALA A 69 -35.94 -62.55 -25.87
N LEU A 70 -35.46 -62.19 -27.09
CA LEU A 70 -35.70 -62.91 -28.32
C LEU A 70 -35.19 -64.35 -28.25
N ARG A 71 -33.99 -64.59 -27.75
CA ARG A 71 -33.41 -65.90 -27.51
C ARG A 71 -34.29 -66.76 -26.58
N ALA A 72 -34.90 -66.13 -25.57
CA ALA A 72 -35.83 -66.84 -24.70
C ALA A 72 -37.15 -67.21 -25.44
N VAL A 73 -37.66 -66.30 -26.31
CA VAL A 73 -38.81 -66.63 -27.16
C VAL A 73 -38.55 -67.89 -28.07
N VAL A 74 -37.33 -67.89 -28.66
CA VAL A 74 -36.90 -69.03 -29.53
C VAL A 74 -36.52 -70.28 -28.75
N GLY A 75 -36.21 -70.19 -27.45
CA GLY A 75 -35.71 -71.29 -26.63
C GLY A 75 -36.73 -71.96 -25.70
N TYR A 76 -37.96 -71.44 -25.53
CA TYR A 76 -38.97 -71.95 -24.63
C TYR A 76 -40.23 -72.34 -25.39
N ASP A 77 -40.89 -73.46 -24.94
CA ASP A 77 -42.12 -73.95 -25.49
C ASP A 77 -43.38 -73.57 -24.69
N ASP A 78 -43.20 -72.83 -23.59
CA ASP A 78 -44.27 -72.34 -22.70
C ASP A 78 -44.85 -71.02 -23.24
N GLU A 79 -46.13 -71.02 -23.65
CA GLU A 79 -46.83 -69.92 -24.25
C GLU A 79 -46.81 -68.66 -23.34
N ALA A 80 -46.97 -68.85 -22.03
CA ALA A 80 -46.93 -67.70 -21.08
C ALA A 80 -45.51 -67.09 -20.94
N VAL A 81 -44.46 -67.92 -21.11
CA VAL A 81 -43.07 -67.44 -21.14
C VAL A 81 -42.83 -66.74 -22.47
N ILE A 82 -43.26 -67.25 -23.60
CA ILE A 82 -43.13 -66.65 -24.91
C ILE A 82 -43.77 -65.25 -24.92
N GLU A 83 -45.04 -65.13 -24.49
CA GLU A 83 -45.77 -63.86 -24.45
C GLU A 83 -45.03 -62.84 -23.59
N LYS A 84 -44.58 -63.25 -22.40
CA LYS A 84 -43.82 -62.40 -21.50
C LYS A 84 -42.47 -61.92 -22.09
N GLN A 85 -41.75 -62.80 -22.75
CA GLN A 85 -40.46 -62.52 -23.35
C GLN A 85 -40.58 -61.64 -24.60
N THR A 86 -41.66 -61.86 -25.41
CA THR A 86 -41.97 -60.94 -26.52
C THR A 86 -42.28 -59.58 -26.07
N ALA A 87 -43.10 -59.41 -25.03
CA ALA A 87 -43.35 -58.07 -24.43
C ALA A 87 -42.07 -57.44 -23.88
N LEU A 88 -41.17 -58.21 -23.25
CA LEU A 88 -39.87 -57.70 -22.77
C LEU A 88 -38.96 -57.30 -23.93
N HIS A 89 -38.92 -58.11 -25.02
CA HIS A 89 -38.18 -57.82 -26.23
C HIS A 89 -38.59 -56.43 -26.79
N ASP A 90 -39.89 -56.21 -26.99
CA ASP A 90 -40.43 -54.98 -27.55
C ASP A 90 -40.10 -53.75 -26.63
N GLN A 91 -40.29 -53.92 -25.32
CA GLN A 91 -39.93 -52.89 -24.36
C GLN A 91 -38.45 -52.52 -24.44
N LYS A 92 -37.56 -53.51 -24.58
CA LYS A 92 -36.09 -53.23 -24.61
C LYS A 92 -35.68 -52.69 -25.97
N LYS A 93 -36.35 -53.07 -27.07
CA LYS A 93 -36.15 -52.44 -28.37
C LYS A 93 -36.54 -50.95 -28.36
N GLU A 94 -37.72 -50.63 -27.83
CA GLU A 94 -38.14 -49.20 -27.67
C GLU A 94 -37.19 -48.42 -26.81
N ALA A 95 -36.71 -49.00 -25.69
CA ALA A 95 -35.70 -48.36 -24.84
C ALA A 95 -34.37 -48.15 -25.59
N PHE A 96 -33.94 -49.12 -26.38
CA PHE A 96 -32.76 -49.01 -27.24
C PHE A 96 -32.89 -47.85 -28.25
N GLU A 97 -34.00 -47.78 -28.97
CA GLU A 97 -34.26 -46.71 -29.93
C GLU A 97 -34.24 -45.34 -29.26
N THR A 98 -34.82 -45.23 -28.05
CA THR A 98 -34.78 -44.01 -27.24
C THR A 98 -33.34 -43.60 -26.87
N TYR A 99 -32.53 -44.55 -26.41
CA TYR A 99 -31.12 -44.27 -26.06
C TYR A 99 -30.27 -43.97 -27.29
N MET A 100 -30.55 -44.55 -28.44
CA MET A 100 -29.90 -44.20 -29.71
C MET A 100 -30.24 -42.79 -30.16
N ASP A 101 -31.48 -42.31 -29.99
CA ASP A 101 -31.86 -40.92 -30.27
C ASP A 101 -31.17 -39.96 -29.32
N GLU A 102 -31.13 -40.27 -28.00
CA GLU A 102 -30.36 -39.48 -27.01
C GLU A 102 -28.86 -39.40 -27.38
N LEU A 103 -28.27 -40.55 -27.74
CA LEU A 103 -26.86 -40.63 -28.14
C LEU A 103 -26.58 -39.79 -29.40
N SER A 104 -27.50 -39.78 -30.40
CA SER A 104 -27.36 -38.92 -31.58
C SER A 104 -27.20 -37.43 -31.27
N ARG A 105 -27.85 -36.99 -30.20
CA ARG A 105 -27.82 -35.59 -29.72
C ARG A 105 -26.56 -35.24 -28.90
N THR A 106 -26.00 -36.24 -28.21
CA THR A 106 -24.81 -36.03 -27.32
C THR A 106 -23.50 -36.20 -28.07
N LEU A 107 -23.43 -36.98 -29.14
CA LEU A 107 -22.26 -37.19 -29.99
C LEU A 107 -21.95 -35.96 -30.86
N LYS A 108 -21.03 -35.12 -30.38
CA LYS A 108 -20.67 -33.84 -31.03
C LYS A 108 -19.27 -33.82 -31.66
N PHE A 109 -18.61 -34.95 -31.80
CA PHE A 109 -17.31 -35.09 -32.46
C PHE A 109 -17.36 -35.99 -33.67
N SER A 110 -16.53 -35.72 -34.69
CA SER A 110 -16.61 -36.33 -36.01
C SER A 110 -16.45 -37.85 -36.00
N GLU A 111 -15.42 -38.34 -35.36
CA GLU A 111 -15.09 -39.75 -35.28
C GLU A 111 -16.19 -40.56 -34.55
N GLY A 112 -16.78 -39.98 -33.51
CA GLY A 112 -17.90 -40.60 -32.81
C GLY A 112 -19.15 -40.66 -33.66
N ARG A 113 -19.43 -39.67 -34.50
CA ARG A 113 -20.54 -39.73 -35.46
C ARG A 113 -20.33 -40.75 -36.56
N GLU A 114 -19.10 -40.92 -37.05
CA GLU A 114 -18.75 -41.95 -38.03
C GLU A 114 -19.00 -43.34 -37.45
N ALA A 115 -18.50 -43.62 -36.24
CA ALA A 115 -18.75 -44.89 -35.56
C ALA A 115 -20.23 -45.11 -35.24
N TYR A 116 -20.97 -44.08 -34.82
CA TYR A 116 -22.41 -44.15 -34.61
C TYR A 116 -23.17 -44.47 -35.91
N ASN A 117 -22.80 -43.87 -37.02
CA ASN A 117 -23.41 -44.14 -38.32
C ASN A 117 -23.08 -45.58 -38.82
N ALA A 118 -21.90 -46.11 -38.49
CA ALA A 118 -21.57 -47.49 -38.78
C ALA A 118 -22.53 -48.46 -38.05
N VAL A 119 -22.76 -48.22 -36.74
CA VAL A 119 -23.77 -48.95 -35.97
C VAL A 119 -25.16 -48.87 -36.63
N LEU A 120 -25.62 -47.66 -37.02
CA LEU A 120 -26.94 -47.48 -37.65
C LEU A 120 -27.09 -48.27 -38.95
N THR A 121 -26.01 -48.34 -39.77
CA THR A 121 -26.04 -49.05 -41.05
C THR A 121 -26.27 -50.53 -40.89
N GLU A 122 -25.75 -51.14 -39.85
CA GLU A 122 -25.92 -52.59 -39.58
C GLU A 122 -27.23 -52.85 -38.84
N LEU A 123 -27.78 -51.90 -38.10
CA LEU A 123 -29.00 -52.07 -37.32
C LEU A 123 -30.26 -52.33 -38.17
N ASP A 124 -30.37 -51.74 -39.35
CA ASP A 124 -31.55 -51.95 -40.23
C ASP A 124 -31.69 -53.41 -40.61
N GLY A 125 -30.61 -54.04 -41.05
CA GLY A 125 -30.58 -55.47 -41.39
C GLY A 125 -30.81 -56.35 -40.18
N TYR A 126 -30.27 -56.00 -39.02
CA TYR A 126 -30.49 -56.75 -37.79
C TYR A 126 -31.96 -56.75 -37.36
N TRP A 127 -32.62 -55.59 -37.34
CA TRP A 127 -34.01 -55.49 -36.92
C TRP A 127 -34.99 -56.14 -37.92
N GLU A 128 -34.65 -56.22 -39.22
CA GLU A 128 -35.40 -56.93 -40.20
C GLU A 128 -35.35 -58.44 -39.94
N LEU A 129 -34.15 -58.97 -39.66
CA LEU A 129 -33.95 -60.36 -39.32
C LEU A 129 -34.58 -60.77 -37.98
N ASP A 130 -34.41 -59.89 -36.96
CA ASP A 130 -35.00 -60.02 -35.63
C ASP A 130 -36.50 -60.08 -35.65
N ALA A 131 -37.16 -59.22 -36.42
CA ALA A 131 -38.65 -59.30 -36.63
C ALA A 131 -39.09 -60.58 -37.32
N ARG A 132 -38.32 -61.06 -38.32
CA ARG A 132 -38.63 -62.34 -39.00
C ARG A 132 -38.51 -63.53 -38.06
N ILE A 133 -37.47 -63.60 -37.25
CA ILE A 133 -37.27 -64.64 -36.23
C ILE A 133 -38.42 -64.64 -35.24
N LEU A 134 -38.80 -63.42 -34.74
CA LEU A 134 -39.92 -63.33 -33.82
C LEU A 134 -41.23 -63.79 -34.38
N GLU A 135 -41.51 -63.44 -35.65
CA GLU A 135 -42.71 -63.96 -36.39
C GLU A 135 -42.70 -65.46 -36.52
N LEU A 136 -41.58 -66.05 -36.96
CA LEU A 136 -41.43 -67.49 -37.11
C LEU A 136 -41.53 -68.21 -35.75
N ALA A 137 -40.89 -67.69 -34.69
CA ALA A 137 -40.88 -68.31 -33.36
C ALA A 137 -42.25 -68.28 -32.66
N THR A 138 -43.13 -67.35 -33.03
CA THR A 138 -44.47 -67.17 -32.47
C THR A 138 -45.56 -67.76 -33.35
N SER A 139 -45.21 -68.39 -34.50
CA SER A 139 -46.13 -69.07 -35.38
C SER A 139 -46.43 -70.48 -34.89
N ASP A 140 -47.61 -71.04 -35.26
CA ASP A 140 -47.98 -72.41 -34.96
C ASP A 140 -47.29 -73.43 -35.89
N ASP A 141 -46.31 -73.01 -36.71
CA ASP A 141 -45.62 -73.85 -37.69
C ASP A 141 -44.32 -74.42 -37.12
N ALA A 142 -44.22 -75.72 -36.99
CA ALA A 142 -43.07 -76.42 -36.48
C ALA A 142 -41.79 -76.23 -37.36
N ASP A 143 -41.97 -76.14 -38.68
CA ASP A 143 -40.85 -75.92 -39.61
C ASP A 143 -40.36 -74.45 -39.49
N GLY A 144 -41.30 -73.52 -39.32
CA GLY A 144 -40.97 -72.11 -39.04
C GLY A 144 -40.22 -71.95 -37.74
N TYR A 145 -40.56 -72.63 -36.68
CA TYR A 145 -39.83 -72.60 -35.39
C TYR A 145 -38.39 -73.12 -35.53
N LEU A 146 -38.15 -74.21 -36.30
CA LEU A 146 -36.76 -74.65 -36.53
C LEU A 146 -35.96 -73.65 -37.37
N GLU A 147 -36.57 -73.01 -38.37
CA GLU A 147 -35.95 -71.95 -39.14
C GLU A 147 -35.58 -70.74 -38.22
N ALA A 148 -36.47 -70.38 -37.30
CA ALA A 148 -36.18 -69.32 -36.32
C ALA A 148 -34.98 -69.67 -35.46
N GLN A 149 -34.81 -70.89 -34.97
CA GLN A 149 -33.65 -71.33 -34.19
C GLN A 149 -32.37 -71.32 -35.01
N GLU A 150 -32.41 -71.74 -36.30
CA GLU A 150 -31.23 -71.65 -37.16
C GLU A 150 -30.81 -70.19 -37.41
N LEU A 151 -31.71 -69.31 -37.80
CA LEU A 151 -31.46 -67.90 -38.05
C LEU A 151 -30.94 -67.19 -36.80
N ASP A 152 -31.53 -67.47 -35.60
CA ASP A 152 -31.06 -66.89 -34.34
C ASP A 152 -29.63 -67.32 -34.02
N THR A 153 -29.29 -68.60 -34.21
CA THR A 153 -27.97 -69.10 -33.81
C THR A 153 -26.86 -68.82 -34.82
N THR A 154 -27.18 -68.53 -36.09
CA THR A 154 -26.24 -68.27 -37.18
C THR A 154 -26.21 -66.77 -37.51
N ASP A 155 -27.13 -66.30 -38.33
CA ASP A 155 -27.11 -65.02 -38.99
C ASP A 155 -27.33 -63.89 -38.03
N LEU A 156 -28.31 -63.96 -37.10
CA LEU A 156 -28.57 -62.90 -36.13
C LEU A 156 -27.47 -62.80 -35.08
N THR A 157 -26.89 -63.98 -34.68
CA THR A 157 -25.73 -63.93 -33.76
C THR A 157 -24.54 -63.26 -34.40
N ALA A 158 -24.23 -63.50 -35.66
CA ALA A 158 -23.11 -62.83 -36.34
C ALA A 158 -23.33 -61.37 -36.49
N GLN A 159 -24.54 -60.89 -36.85
CA GLN A 159 -24.87 -59.48 -36.93
C GLN A 159 -24.83 -58.79 -35.53
N TYR A 160 -25.37 -59.50 -34.50
CA TYR A 160 -25.29 -58.99 -33.12
C TYR A 160 -23.86 -58.78 -32.68
N GLU A 161 -22.95 -59.73 -32.89
CA GLU A 161 -21.55 -59.63 -32.52
C GLU A 161 -20.85 -58.47 -33.24
N GLN A 162 -21.16 -58.26 -34.53
CA GLN A 162 -20.63 -57.14 -35.30
C GLN A 162 -21.10 -55.81 -34.75
N ILE A 163 -22.42 -55.62 -34.56
CA ILE A 163 -22.99 -54.40 -34.01
C ILE A 163 -22.46 -54.12 -32.60
N TYR A 164 -22.35 -55.17 -31.78
CA TYR A 164 -21.81 -55.04 -30.43
C TYR A 164 -20.34 -54.61 -30.44
N ALA A 165 -19.52 -55.10 -31.39
CA ALA A 165 -18.15 -54.68 -31.59
C ALA A 165 -18.04 -53.18 -32.00
N GLU A 166 -18.93 -52.73 -32.89
CA GLU A 166 -19.04 -51.32 -33.27
C GLU A 166 -19.38 -50.41 -32.06
N PHE A 167 -20.30 -50.84 -31.20
CA PHE A 167 -20.58 -50.14 -29.95
C PHE A 167 -19.38 -50.09 -29.02
N VAL A 168 -18.62 -51.18 -28.90
CA VAL A 168 -17.38 -51.21 -28.09
C VAL A 168 -16.35 -50.24 -28.66
N GLU A 169 -16.23 -50.16 -30.00
CA GLU A 169 -15.34 -49.21 -30.64
C GLU A 169 -15.77 -47.75 -30.35
N LEU A 170 -17.08 -47.44 -30.51
CA LEU A 170 -17.64 -46.13 -30.18
C LEU A 170 -17.40 -45.77 -28.71
N MET A 171 -17.59 -46.70 -27.77
CA MET A 171 -17.30 -46.53 -26.36
C MET A 171 -15.81 -46.21 -26.13
N ASN A 172 -14.91 -47.00 -26.75
CA ASN A 172 -13.46 -46.79 -26.62
C ASN A 172 -13.00 -45.43 -27.17
N LEU A 173 -13.59 -44.98 -28.28
CA LEU A 173 -13.37 -43.65 -28.83
C LEU A 173 -13.77 -42.56 -27.81
N CYS A 174 -14.92 -42.70 -27.19
CA CYS A 174 -15.40 -41.76 -26.17
C CYS A 174 -14.47 -41.75 -24.93
N VAL A 175 -14.04 -42.91 -24.45
CA VAL A 175 -13.09 -43.05 -23.34
C VAL A 175 -11.77 -42.40 -23.70
N GLN A 176 -11.19 -42.72 -24.86
CA GLN A 176 -9.91 -42.14 -25.28
C GLN A 176 -9.94 -40.62 -25.43
N LYS A 177 -11.03 -40.07 -25.97
CA LYS A 177 -11.25 -38.62 -26.08
C LYS A 177 -11.46 -37.99 -24.70
N GLY A 178 -12.15 -38.66 -23.77
CA GLY A 178 -12.31 -38.26 -22.39
C GLY A 178 -10.99 -38.17 -21.66
N ASP A 179 -10.14 -39.20 -21.76
CA ASP A 179 -8.81 -39.23 -21.13
C ASP A 179 -7.90 -38.14 -21.65
N ARG A 180 -7.92 -37.89 -22.96
CA ARG A 180 -7.18 -36.75 -23.54
C ARG A 180 -7.67 -35.39 -23.02
N ALA A 181 -8.99 -35.21 -22.96
CA ALA A 181 -9.58 -34.01 -22.44
C ALA A 181 -9.22 -33.79 -20.96
N GLU A 182 -9.19 -34.85 -20.16
CA GLU A 182 -8.73 -34.81 -18.77
C GLU A 182 -7.25 -34.41 -18.66
N ALA A 183 -6.37 -35.00 -19.48
CA ALA A 183 -4.95 -34.66 -19.51
C ALA A 183 -4.72 -33.18 -19.87
N ASP A 184 -5.44 -32.66 -20.85
CA ASP A 184 -5.40 -31.25 -21.25
C ASP A 184 -5.91 -30.33 -20.14
N LEU A 185 -7.00 -30.71 -19.46
CA LEU A 185 -7.54 -29.97 -18.32
C LEU A 185 -6.56 -29.91 -17.16
N ARG A 186 -5.92 -31.03 -16.81
CA ARG A 186 -4.88 -31.08 -15.76
C ARG A 186 -3.67 -30.22 -16.12
N ALA A 187 -3.25 -30.22 -17.38
CA ALA A 187 -2.15 -29.36 -17.85
C ALA A 187 -2.54 -27.88 -17.76
N MET A 188 -3.76 -27.53 -18.17
CA MET A 188 -4.29 -26.17 -18.07
C MET A 188 -4.37 -25.71 -16.60
N GLU A 189 -4.91 -26.54 -15.70
CA GLU A 189 -5.00 -26.27 -14.26
C GLU A 189 -3.63 -26.00 -13.66
N ARG A 190 -2.64 -26.86 -13.93
CA ARG A 190 -1.26 -26.68 -13.47
C ARG A 190 -0.67 -25.36 -13.96
N ASN A 191 -0.86 -25.03 -15.23
CA ASN A 191 -0.34 -23.77 -15.79
C ASN A 191 -1.03 -22.54 -15.17
N MET A 192 -2.34 -22.61 -14.93
CA MET A 192 -3.09 -21.55 -14.23
C MET A 192 -2.58 -21.36 -12.80
N LEU A 193 -2.34 -22.45 -12.06
CA LEU A 193 -1.78 -22.40 -10.71
C LEU A 193 -0.39 -21.71 -10.69
N LEU A 194 0.48 -22.06 -11.65
CA LEU A 194 1.80 -21.43 -11.75
C LEU A 194 1.71 -19.93 -12.05
N VAL A 195 0.80 -19.51 -12.94
CA VAL A 195 0.56 -18.09 -13.26
C VAL A 195 0.03 -17.35 -12.03
N ILE A 196 -0.95 -17.90 -11.33
CA ILE A 196 -1.51 -17.29 -10.12
C ILE A 196 -0.42 -17.17 -9.03
N LEU A 197 0.38 -18.22 -8.82
CA LEU A 197 1.48 -18.20 -7.86
C LEU A 197 2.51 -17.10 -8.21
N ALA A 198 2.88 -16.99 -9.47
CA ALA A 198 3.80 -15.94 -9.94
C ALA A 198 3.24 -14.53 -9.67
N ILE A 199 1.95 -14.30 -9.94
CA ILE A 199 1.29 -13.01 -9.68
C ILE A 199 1.29 -12.70 -8.17
N VAL A 200 1.00 -13.68 -7.32
CA VAL A 200 1.02 -13.51 -5.85
C VAL A 200 2.42 -13.14 -5.36
N VAL A 201 3.46 -13.83 -5.84
CA VAL A 201 4.86 -13.54 -5.49
C VAL A 201 5.25 -12.12 -5.93
N VAL A 202 4.95 -11.74 -7.17
CA VAL A 202 5.23 -10.39 -7.69
C VAL A 202 4.49 -9.32 -6.89
N SER A 203 3.21 -9.55 -6.56
CA SER A 203 2.41 -8.64 -5.74
C SER A 203 2.99 -8.46 -4.35
N PHE A 204 3.41 -9.56 -3.71
CA PHE A 204 4.03 -9.53 -2.38
C PHE A 204 5.33 -8.71 -2.38
N TRP A 205 6.25 -9.02 -3.28
CA TRP A 205 7.52 -8.29 -3.38
C TRP A 205 7.33 -6.82 -3.74
N SER A 206 6.42 -6.52 -4.66
CA SER A 206 6.07 -5.14 -5.03
C SER A 206 5.54 -4.35 -3.83
N SER A 207 4.70 -4.97 -3.01
CA SER A 207 4.16 -4.36 -1.79
C SER A 207 5.25 -4.08 -0.75
N VAL A 208 6.16 -5.04 -0.54
CA VAL A 208 7.28 -4.88 0.40
C VAL A 208 8.24 -3.78 -0.04
N ILE A 209 8.62 -3.75 -1.32
CA ILE A 209 9.51 -2.72 -1.86
C ILE A 209 8.87 -1.33 -1.74
N LEU A 210 7.60 -1.21 -2.13
CA LEU A 210 6.88 0.07 -2.05
C LEU A 210 6.72 0.53 -0.59
N GLY A 211 6.37 -0.38 0.31
CA GLY A 211 6.24 -0.09 1.75
C GLY A 211 7.55 0.38 2.37
N ARG A 212 8.67 -0.32 2.09
CA ARG A 212 10.01 0.08 2.58
C ARG A 212 10.42 1.44 2.06
N LYS A 213 10.21 1.70 0.76
CA LYS A 213 10.53 3.01 0.18
C LYS A 213 9.74 4.13 0.83
N MET A 214 8.44 3.94 1.03
CA MET A 214 7.58 4.93 1.67
C MET A 214 7.95 5.17 3.14
N ALA A 215 8.27 4.10 3.88
CA ALA A 215 8.73 4.21 5.27
C ALA A 215 10.03 5.02 5.35
N GLN A 216 11.03 4.71 4.53
CA GLN A 216 12.30 5.44 4.52
C GLN A 216 12.17 6.91 4.12
N ASP A 217 11.29 7.24 3.18
CA ASP A 217 11.04 8.61 2.73
C ASP A 217 10.37 9.50 3.80
N ILE A 218 9.76 8.90 4.82
CA ILE A 218 9.13 9.59 5.94
C ILE A 218 10.01 9.52 7.20
N GLU A 219 10.47 8.34 7.57
CA GLU A 219 11.19 8.07 8.82
C GLU A 219 12.53 8.81 8.90
N LYS A 220 13.36 8.70 7.86
CA LYS A 220 14.70 9.29 7.86
C LYS A 220 14.71 10.82 8.08
N PRO A 221 13.94 11.62 7.31
CA PRO A 221 13.89 13.06 7.53
C PRO A 221 13.30 13.44 8.87
N MET A 222 12.34 12.69 9.39
CA MET A 222 11.72 12.94 10.70
C MET A 222 12.69 12.70 11.84
N ILE A 223 13.46 11.60 11.82
CA ILE A 223 14.50 11.31 12.81
C ILE A 223 15.58 12.40 12.75
N ALA A 224 16.06 12.72 11.55
CA ALA A 224 17.07 13.76 11.39
C ALA A 224 16.60 15.14 11.90
N LEU A 225 15.32 15.48 11.68
CA LEU A 225 14.73 16.71 12.23
C LEU A 225 14.64 16.64 13.76
N ALA A 226 14.22 15.50 14.32
CA ALA A 226 14.14 15.32 15.78
C ALA A 226 15.52 15.47 16.44
N ASP A 227 16.55 14.82 15.90
CA ASP A 227 17.93 14.92 16.38
C ASP A 227 18.43 16.37 16.30
N ARG A 228 18.14 17.07 15.20
CA ARG A 228 18.51 18.48 15.04
C ARG A 228 17.79 19.41 16.03
N LEU A 229 16.50 19.15 16.27
CA LEU A 229 15.74 19.90 17.29
C LEU A 229 16.25 19.65 18.71
N GLN A 230 16.77 18.44 18.97
CA GLN A 230 17.38 18.13 20.26
C GLN A 230 18.68 18.94 20.47
N THR A 231 19.57 19.05 19.49
CA THR A 231 20.77 19.90 19.57
C THR A 231 20.42 21.36 19.64
N PHE A 232 19.38 21.79 18.90
CA PHE A 232 18.85 23.15 19.01
C PHE A 232 18.38 23.50 20.44
N ALA A 233 17.65 22.56 21.08
CA ALA A 233 17.23 22.75 22.49
C ALA A 233 18.41 22.82 23.48
N GLN A 234 19.58 22.30 23.11
CA GLN A 234 20.83 22.42 23.87
C GLN A 234 21.62 23.72 23.61
N GLY A 235 21.06 24.60 22.76
CA GLY A 235 21.66 25.90 22.47
C GLY A 235 22.45 25.97 21.15
N ASP A 236 22.50 24.89 20.37
CA ASP A 236 23.13 24.93 19.05
C ASP A 236 22.16 25.55 18.03
N LEU A 237 22.30 26.83 17.76
CA LEU A 237 21.47 27.56 16.81
C LEU A 237 22.01 27.51 15.37
N ASN A 238 23.32 27.22 15.20
CA ASN A 238 24.04 27.44 13.95
C ASN A 238 24.20 26.17 13.08
N SER A 239 24.09 24.96 13.65
CA SER A 239 24.20 23.72 12.86
C SER A 239 23.13 23.62 11.80
N ALA A 240 23.50 23.06 10.65
CA ALA A 240 22.60 22.91 9.49
C ALA A 240 21.42 22.01 9.80
N PHE A 241 20.23 22.41 9.35
CA PHE A 241 19.06 21.57 9.36
C PHE A 241 19.12 20.53 8.23
N PRO A 242 18.51 19.35 8.42
CA PRO A 242 18.50 18.31 7.38
C PRO A 242 17.81 18.80 6.11
N GLU A 243 18.32 18.34 4.95
CA GLU A 243 17.66 18.57 3.68
C GLU A 243 16.61 17.50 3.44
N CYS A 244 15.46 17.87 2.93
CA CYS A 244 14.40 16.97 2.52
C CYS A 244 14.26 17.00 0.99
N ALA A 245 14.37 15.82 0.36
CA ALA A 245 14.24 15.68 -1.11
C ALA A 245 12.78 15.84 -1.60
N THR A 246 11.82 15.89 -0.69
CA THR A 246 10.38 15.97 -1.00
C THR A 246 9.80 17.30 -0.56
N GLU A 247 8.92 17.88 -1.39
CA GLU A 247 8.14 19.07 -1.04
C GLU A 247 6.80 18.63 -0.38
N ASP A 248 6.87 18.21 0.88
CA ASP A 248 5.73 17.75 1.67
C ASP A 248 5.69 18.47 3.04
N GLU A 249 4.82 17.99 3.93
CA GLU A 249 4.66 18.55 5.28
C GLU A 249 5.95 18.48 6.12
N ILE A 250 6.82 17.48 5.87
CA ILE A 250 8.11 17.34 6.56
C ILE A 250 9.06 18.46 6.11
N SER A 251 9.17 18.71 4.82
CA SER A 251 9.96 19.81 4.26
C SER A 251 9.50 21.15 4.83
N TYR A 252 8.18 21.36 4.92
CA TYR A 252 7.61 22.54 5.54
C TYR A 252 8.00 22.68 7.02
N MET A 253 7.93 21.60 7.80
CA MET A 253 8.36 21.58 9.20
C MET A 253 9.85 21.92 9.34
N ILE A 254 10.71 21.38 8.48
CA ILE A 254 12.15 21.68 8.47
C ILE A 254 12.37 23.16 8.16
N GLN A 255 11.67 23.74 7.19
CA GLN A 255 11.78 25.16 6.85
C GLN A 255 11.35 26.08 8.00
N VAL A 256 10.23 25.74 8.66
CA VAL A 256 9.77 26.52 9.83
C VAL A 256 10.76 26.42 10.97
N ALA A 257 11.29 25.25 11.28
CA ALA A 257 12.28 25.05 12.32
C ALA A 257 13.60 25.79 12.01
N LYS A 258 14.05 25.79 10.76
CA LYS A 258 15.22 26.55 10.29
C LYS A 258 15.00 28.06 10.43
N GLY A 259 13.81 28.54 10.05
CA GLY A 259 13.44 29.96 10.23
C GLY A 259 13.47 30.37 11.71
N MET A 260 12.88 29.55 12.58
CA MET A 260 12.89 29.78 14.03
C MET A 260 14.30 29.82 14.59
N ALA A 261 15.18 28.88 14.21
CA ALA A 261 16.57 28.88 14.65
C ALA A 261 17.31 30.12 14.19
N SER A 262 17.15 30.54 12.95
CA SER A 262 17.76 31.74 12.39
C SER A 262 17.29 33.03 13.09
N ASP A 263 16.00 33.15 13.37
CA ASP A 263 15.46 34.33 14.06
C ASP A 263 15.95 34.39 15.52
N LEU A 264 16.03 33.25 16.21
CA LEU A 264 16.59 33.14 17.55
C LEU A 264 18.09 33.49 17.59
N ASP A 265 18.86 32.95 16.63
CA ASP A 265 20.28 33.24 16.52
C ASP A 265 20.52 34.74 16.35
N MET A 266 19.78 35.43 15.47
CA MET A 266 19.85 36.86 15.29
C MET A 266 19.53 37.64 16.58
N ILE A 267 18.47 37.28 17.30
CA ILE A 267 18.05 37.95 18.54
C ILE A 267 19.09 37.73 19.63
N ILE A 268 19.61 36.52 19.82
CA ILE A 268 20.59 36.20 20.86
C ILE A 268 21.93 36.92 20.57
N THR A 269 22.35 36.90 19.29
CA THR A 269 23.59 37.60 18.88
C THR A 269 23.47 39.10 19.08
N ASP A 270 22.38 39.76 18.63
CA ASP A 270 22.13 41.19 18.82
C ASP A 270 22.06 41.56 20.31
N ALA A 271 21.36 40.80 21.13
CA ALA A 271 21.30 41.03 22.57
C ALA A 271 22.67 40.86 23.22
N GLY A 272 23.46 39.86 22.81
CA GLY A 272 24.82 39.63 23.28
C GLY A 272 25.77 40.81 22.93
N GLU A 273 25.70 41.29 21.69
CA GLU A 273 26.46 42.45 21.24
C GLU A 273 26.10 43.72 22.04
N LEU A 274 24.81 43.98 22.21
CA LEU A 274 24.32 45.12 22.99
C LEU A 274 24.81 45.08 24.44
N LEU A 275 24.64 43.92 25.11
CA LEU A 275 25.09 43.74 26.50
C LEU A 275 26.62 43.82 26.62
N GLY A 276 27.36 43.32 25.62
CA GLY A 276 28.83 43.45 25.57
C GLY A 276 29.28 44.92 25.50
N GLN A 277 28.69 45.69 24.60
CA GLN A 277 29.02 47.16 24.51
C GLN A 277 28.58 47.89 25.74
N MET A 278 27.47 47.57 26.36
CA MET A 278 27.07 48.16 27.65
C MET A 278 28.06 47.81 28.76
N ALA A 279 28.62 46.61 28.78
CA ALA A 279 29.67 46.22 29.73
C ALA A 279 30.99 47.06 29.55
N GLU A 280 31.26 47.47 28.31
CA GLU A 280 32.37 48.36 27.96
C GLU A 280 32.09 49.85 28.26
N GLY A 281 30.91 50.18 28.78
CA GLY A 281 30.49 51.52 29.11
C GLY A 281 29.85 52.32 27.97
N ASN A 282 29.57 51.65 26.83
CA ASN A 282 28.87 52.31 25.72
C ASN A 282 27.35 52.10 25.84
N TYR A 283 26.66 53.11 26.35
CA TYR A 283 25.21 53.14 26.52
C TYR A 283 24.49 53.95 25.43
N ALA A 284 25.18 54.46 24.44
CA ALA A 284 24.60 55.22 23.31
C ALA A 284 24.27 54.29 22.11
N ILE A 285 23.76 53.10 22.39
CA ILE A 285 23.51 52.01 21.40
C ILE A 285 22.08 51.55 21.44
N GLY A 286 21.65 50.87 20.34
CA GLY A 286 20.35 50.26 20.21
C GLY A 286 20.39 49.07 19.27
N THR A 287 19.36 48.23 19.29
CA THR A 287 19.26 47.09 18.39
C THR A 287 19.21 47.49 16.91
N LYS A 288 19.87 46.69 16.04
CA LYS A 288 19.86 46.85 14.58
C LYS A 288 18.76 46.07 13.90
N ILE A 289 18.11 45.15 14.64
CA ILE A 289 17.10 44.17 14.13
C ILE A 289 15.77 44.36 14.88
N GLU A 290 15.30 45.59 15.01
CA GLU A 290 14.10 45.91 15.78
C GLU A 290 12.86 45.16 15.35
N ASP A 291 12.70 44.85 14.05
CA ASP A 291 11.63 44.09 13.42
C ASP A 291 11.61 42.60 13.80
N LYS A 292 12.73 42.06 14.29
CA LYS A 292 12.85 40.66 14.72
C LYS A 292 12.38 40.43 16.16
N TYR A 293 12.37 41.47 16.99
CA TYR A 293 11.86 41.38 18.34
C TYR A 293 10.34 41.44 18.38
N VAL A 294 9.69 40.28 18.07
CA VAL A 294 8.23 40.12 18.01
C VAL A 294 7.70 39.29 19.20
N GLY A 295 6.41 39.41 19.49
CA GLY A 295 5.78 38.66 20.57
C GLY A 295 6.43 38.89 21.93
N GLN A 296 6.85 37.85 22.62
CA GLN A 296 7.48 37.95 23.95
C GLN A 296 8.89 38.54 23.91
N PHE A 297 9.57 38.54 22.78
CA PHE A 297 10.89 39.17 22.62
C PHE A 297 10.84 40.70 22.69
N VAL A 298 9.67 41.30 22.44
CA VAL A 298 9.48 42.76 22.66
C VAL A 298 9.80 43.14 24.10
N ALA A 299 9.42 42.34 25.07
CA ALA A 299 9.69 42.60 26.48
C ALA A 299 11.20 42.60 26.77
N LEU A 300 11.99 41.72 26.16
CA LEU A 300 13.45 41.70 26.27
C LEU A 300 14.07 42.98 25.70
N LYS A 301 13.66 43.36 24.48
CA LYS A 301 14.11 44.62 23.85
C LYS A 301 13.82 45.84 24.72
N ASP A 302 12.60 45.93 25.23
CA ASP A 302 12.19 47.07 26.06
C ASP A 302 12.92 47.12 27.38
N ALA A 303 13.21 45.95 27.99
CA ALA A 303 14.02 45.89 29.21
C ALA A 303 15.47 46.36 28.96
N MET A 304 16.10 45.93 27.88
CA MET A 304 17.45 46.39 27.49
C MET A 304 17.45 47.88 27.20
N ARG A 305 16.48 48.42 26.48
CA ARG A 305 16.33 49.86 26.22
C ARG A 305 16.15 50.67 27.52
N LYS A 306 15.34 50.16 28.42
CA LYS A 306 15.12 50.83 29.72
C LYS A 306 16.41 50.86 30.53
N MET A 307 17.15 49.76 30.63
CA MET A 307 18.41 49.66 31.31
C MET A 307 19.44 50.65 30.70
N ASN A 308 19.55 50.64 29.38
CA ASN A 308 20.45 51.53 28.64
C ASN A 308 20.19 53.04 28.93
N ARG A 309 18.89 53.43 28.85
CA ARG A 309 18.50 54.83 29.18
C ARG A 309 18.77 55.19 30.62
N GLN A 310 18.50 54.29 31.58
CA GLN A 310 18.78 54.58 33.01
C GLN A 310 20.25 54.70 33.28
N MET A 311 21.11 53.84 32.75
CA MET A 311 22.55 53.89 32.91
C MET A 311 23.13 55.15 32.27
N ASN A 312 22.73 55.53 31.06
CA ASN A 312 23.14 56.75 30.39
C ASN A 312 22.74 57.98 31.19
N GLY A 313 21.51 58.04 31.69
CA GLY A 313 21.04 59.12 32.56
C GLY A 313 21.81 59.18 33.87
N THR A 314 22.14 58.04 34.48
CA THR A 314 22.98 58.03 35.72
C THR A 314 24.40 58.54 35.46
N LEU A 315 25.01 58.12 34.36
CA LEU A 315 26.34 58.58 33.97
C LEU A 315 26.34 60.07 33.68
N GLN A 316 25.35 60.66 33.05
CA GLN A 316 25.20 62.11 32.85
C GLN A 316 25.07 62.84 34.18
N GLN A 317 24.31 62.30 35.15
CA GLN A 317 24.20 62.87 36.47
C GLN A 317 25.54 62.82 37.21
N VAL A 318 26.31 61.72 37.10
CA VAL A 318 27.65 61.60 37.68
C VAL A 318 28.63 62.62 37.05
N GLU A 319 28.58 62.79 35.73
CA GLU A 319 29.37 63.73 34.99
C GLU A 319 29.06 65.17 35.46
N GLU A 320 27.80 65.52 35.58
CA GLU A 320 27.38 66.84 36.08
C GLU A 320 27.79 67.05 37.53
N ALA A 321 27.64 66.05 38.40
CA ALA A 321 28.10 66.12 39.77
C ALA A 321 29.64 66.28 39.86
N ALA A 322 30.38 65.59 39.01
CA ALA A 322 31.83 65.68 38.90
C ALA A 322 32.28 67.14 38.48
N LYS A 323 31.57 67.73 37.50
CA LYS A 323 31.79 69.10 37.07
C LYS A 323 31.53 70.09 38.20
N GLN A 324 30.42 69.86 38.95
CA GLN A 324 30.13 70.75 40.13
C GLN A 324 31.17 70.62 41.24
N VAL A 325 31.62 69.36 41.49
CA VAL A 325 32.73 69.16 42.47
C VAL A 325 34.00 69.80 41.98
N SER A 326 34.35 69.70 40.70
CA SER A 326 35.54 70.34 40.12
C SER A 326 35.49 71.88 40.25
N ALA A 327 34.34 72.49 39.89
CA ALA A 327 34.12 73.91 40.01
C ALA A 327 34.15 74.38 41.50
N GLY A 328 33.55 73.55 42.38
CA GLY A 328 33.63 73.78 43.82
C GLY A 328 35.07 73.77 44.40
N ALA A 329 35.85 72.80 43.90
CA ALA A 329 37.26 72.66 44.26
C ALA A 329 38.11 73.86 43.76
N GLU A 330 37.81 74.34 42.55
CA GLU A 330 38.47 75.52 41.97
C GLU A 330 38.13 76.80 42.77
N ASN A 331 36.84 76.98 43.09
CA ASN A 331 36.44 78.11 43.97
C ASN A 331 37.06 78.04 45.39
N LEU A 332 37.20 76.82 45.91
CA LEU A 332 37.87 76.63 47.21
C LEU A 332 39.34 76.93 47.14
N ALA A 333 40.01 76.55 46.05
CA ALA A 333 41.44 76.93 45.86
C ALA A 333 41.65 78.46 45.75
N GLU A 334 40.76 79.12 44.98
CA GLU A 334 40.78 80.59 44.88
C GLU A 334 40.48 81.24 46.23
N SER A 335 39.53 80.77 46.98
CA SER A 335 39.23 81.28 48.33
C SER A 335 40.39 81.05 49.31
N ALA A 336 41.04 79.86 49.21
CA ALA A 336 42.25 79.60 50.05
C ALA A 336 43.44 80.51 49.70
N GLN A 337 43.62 80.77 48.40
CA GLN A 337 44.62 81.70 47.93
C GLN A 337 44.36 83.15 48.47
N SER A 338 43.12 83.61 48.34
CA SER A 338 42.71 84.92 48.85
C SER A 338 42.86 85.02 50.37
N LEU A 339 42.54 83.88 51.05
CA LEU A 339 42.77 83.86 52.53
C LEU A 339 44.24 83.86 52.87
N ALA A 340 45.13 83.19 52.13
CA ALA A 340 46.59 83.27 52.34
C ALA A 340 47.15 84.66 52.08
N GLU A 341 46.67 85.33 51.01
CA GLU A 341 47.02 86.71 50.71
C GLU A 341 46.56 87.64 51.86
N GLY A 342 45.28 87.47 52.24
CA GLY A 342 44.75 88.29 53.37
C GLY A 342 45.48 88.05 54.72
N ALA A 343 45.87 86.76 54.95
CA ALA A 343 46.69 86.44 56.16
C ALA A 343 48.07 87.04 56.10
N THR A 344 48.69 87.14 54.89
CA THR A 344 49.97 87.78 54.67
C THR A 344 49.87 89.28 54.93
N ASP A 345 48.82 89.92 54.40
CA ASP A 345 48.57 91.37 54.64
C ASP A 345 48.28 91.65 56.12
N GLN A 346 47.54 90.77 56.80
CA GLN A 346 47.32 90.86 58.23
C GLN A 346 48.62 90.73 59.02
N ALA A 347 49.49 89.78 58.67
CA ALA A 347 50.80 89.64 59.31
C ALA A 347 51.65 90.89 59.15
N GLY A 348 51.68 91.43 57.92
CA GLY A 348 52.35 92.69 57.66
C GLY A 348 51.79 93.85 58.48
N SER A 349 50.46 93.99 58.62
CA SER A 349 49.79 94.98 59.42
C SER A 349 50.08 94.82 60.94
N VAL A 350 50.19 93.57 61.41
CA VAL A 350 50.55 93.28 62.80
C VAL A 350 52.03 93.63 63.07
N GLU A 351 52.94 93.38 62.11
CA GLU A 351 54.33 93.79 62.20
C GLU A 351 54.46 95.39 62.30
N GLU A 352 53.73 96.10 61.43
CA GLU A 352 53.70 97.55 61.43
C GLU A 352 53.07 98.05 62.70
N LEU A 353 51.99 97.45 63.20
CA LEU A 353 51.46 97.86 64.53
C LEU A 353 52.43 97.54 65.63
N THR A 354 53.18 96.48 65.61
CA THR A 354 54.22 96.15 66.62
C THR A 354 55.33 97.11 66.57
N ALA A 355 55.80 97.46 65.38
CA ALA A 355 56.82 98.53 65.23
C ALA A 355 56.30 99.84 65.72
N THR A 356 55.05 100.21 65.46
CA THR A 356 54.42 101.44 65.94
C THR A 356 54.31 101.49 67.48
N ILE A 357 53.87 100.34 68.07
CA ILE A 357 53.86 100.21 69.56
C ILE A 357 55.26 100.34 70.18
N THR A 358 56.23 99.67 69.49
CA THR A 358 57.66 99.86 69.98
C THR A 358 58.17 101.33 69.93
N ASN A 359 57.84 101.94 68.79
CA ASN A 359 58.18 103.40 68.67
C ASN A 359 57.43 104.24 69.69
N ILE A 360 56.19 104.01 70.00
CA ILE A 360 55.43 104.68 71.05
C ILE A 360 56.06 104.41 72.44
N ALA A 361 56.36 103.13 72.72
CA ALA A 361 57.01 102.74 73.98
C ALA A 361 58.37 103.44 74.18
N ASP A 362 59.16 103.55 73.09
CA ASP A 362 60.40 104.26 73.10
C ASP A 362 60.24 105.82 73.30
N ALA A 363 59.20 106.41 72.71
CA ALA A 363 58.83 107.80 72.89
C ALA A 363 58.36 108.11 74.32
N VAL A 364 57.53 107.19 74.87
CA VAL A 364 57.03 107.25 76.25
C VAL A 364 58.24 107.16 77.23
N ASN A 365 59.17 106.25 77.01
CA ASN A 365 60.36 106.09 77.83
C ASN A 365 61.26 107.34 77.76
N ARG A 366 61.35 108.04 76.63
CA ARG A 366 62.10 109.28 76.45
C ARG A 366 61.41 110.46 77.09
N THR A 367 60.11 110.46 77.32
CA THR A 367 59.42 111.60 78.00
C THR A 367 59.24 111.39 79.51
N ALA A 368 59.51 110.18 80.05
CA ALA A 368 59.40 109.83 81.45
C ALA A 368 60.77 109.91 82.22
N GLY A 369 61.87 110.11 81.52
CA GLY A 369 63.20 110.33 82.05
C GLY A 369 63.64 111.86 81.99
#